data_7ce39d5a790e77326fb90e1b1fa4bd96
#
_entry.id   7ce39d5a790e77326fb90e1b1fa4bd96
#
_cell.length_a   1.000
_cell.length_b   1.000
_cell.length_c   1.000
_cell.angle_alpha   90.00
_cell.angle_beta   90.00
_cell.angle_gamma   90.00
#
_symmetry.space_group_name_H-M   'P 1'
#
loop_
_entity.id
_entity.type
_entity.pdbx_description
1 polymer ?
#
loop_
_entity_poly.entity_id
_entity_poly.type
_entity_poly.pdbx_seq_one_letter_code
_entity_poly.pdbx_strand_id
1 'polypeptide(L)'
;METDSGTSPAASKGVRVEHTIYPERDNLFHSMAVSSEVLKENKKYFGAQCTQCGTEMKKLLKCAKCKSVWYCSKECQKKNWSTHKPTCHADERSSGLYKLVRMFSVNSVLMGYLKCGIVFECGLLDNPRIGFDTPFLARVEIAIEPSDVVKFVGLYVNDPSVEEKVEGMLQANAITPWPSPSMQAPLTPKRLNTWREARAWYNAEGFAEDPVGLAEFIGHRCTADSANSMTVELHIPKTTLFVAMTRAPFTSVSAITGIQTKKPLSAASFINSHIRADKQNQLFLQTEMTEEDKEVIRAAGRNEDTFSVRILKEKMEREQIYAGFCNR
;
A
#
# COMPACT_ATOMS: atom_id res chain seq x y z
N MET A 1 58.85 36.21 -5.87
CA MET A 1 57.47 36.66 -5.60
C MET A 1 56.57 35.68 -6.27
N GLU A 2 56.24 34.61 -5.56
CA GLU A 2 55.26 33.60 -5.99
C GLU A 2 53.92 33.96 -5.36
N THR A 3 52.93 34.20 -6.20
CA THR A 3 51.55 34.43 -5.76
C THR A 3 50.80 33.12 -5.76
N ASP A 4 50.66 32.58 -4.58
CA ASP A 4 49.85 31.41 -4.31
C ASP A 4 48.34 31.76 -4.46
N SER A 5 47.71 31.25 -5.50
CA SER A 5 46.26 31.37 -5.73
C SER A 5 45.54 30.17 -5.09
N GLY A 6 45.27 30.30 -3.79
CA GLY A 6 44.46 29.35 -3.08
C GLY A 6 43.01 29.31 -3.62
N THR A 7 42.68 28.27 -4.35
CA THR A 7 41.31 27.90 -4.71
C THR A 7 40.59 27.41 -3.46
N SER A 8 39.70 28.23 -2.96
CA SER A 8 38.77 27.86 -1.89
C SER A 8 37.81 26.74 -2.37
N PRO A 9 37.63 25.64 -1.63
CA PRO A 9 36.69 24.61 -2.04
C PRO A 9 35.24 25.18 -2.01
N ALA A 10 34.55 25.01 -3.13
CA ALA A 10 33.13 25.38 -3.25
C ALA A 10 32.33 24.70 -2.15
N ALA A 11 31.75 25.49 -1.25
CA ALA A 11 30.84 25.00 -0.24
C ALA A 11 29.67 24.28 -0.93
N SER A 12 29.49 23.00 -0.66
CA SER A 12 28.33 22.26 -1.10
C SER A 12 27.08 22.97 -0.55
N LYS A 13 26.20 23.43 -1.44
CA LYS A 13 24.89 23.97 -1.05
C LYS A 13 24.09 22.85 -0.38
N GLY A 14 24.18 22.75 0.94
CA GLY A 14 23.37 21.83 1.71
C GLY A 14 21.88 22.11 1.46
N VAL A 15 21.11 21.08 1.20
CA VAL A 15 19.65 21.20 1.11
C VAL A 15 19.12 21.38 2.53
N ARG A 16 18.53 22.55 2.81
CA ARG A 16 17.84 22.80 4.09
C ARG A 16 16.42 22.29 3.96
N VAL A 17 16.08 21.29 4.76
CA VAL A 17 14.72 20.74 4.86
C VAL A 17 14.08 21.31 6.13
N GLU A 18 12.98 22.06 5.98
CA GLU A 18 12.14 22.50 7.08
C GLU A 18 10.86 21.64 7.10
N HIS A 19 10.69 20.84 8.14
CA HIS A 19 9.52 20.00 8.33
C HIS A 19 8.69 20.56 9.49
N THR A 20 7.50 21.08 9.19
CA THR A 20 6.56 21.54 10.21
C THR A 20 5.56 20.45 10.54
N ILE A 21 5.55 20.01 11.78
CA ILE A 21 4.57 19.06 12.32
C ILE A 21 3.46 19.84 13.01
N TYR A 22 2.23 19.67 12.54
CA TYR A 22 1.06 20.26 13.20
C TYR A 22 0.68 19.44 14.43
N PRO A 23 0.60 20.04 15.63
CA PRO A 23 0.25 19.32 16.89
C PRO A 23 -1.09 18.58 16.80
N GLU A 24 -2.09 19.15 16.11
CA GLU A 24 -3.41 18.56 15.93
C GLU A 24 -3.40 17.26 15.12
N ARG A 25 -2.35 17.02 14.33
CA ARG A 25 -2.20 15.76 13.58
C ARG A 25 -2.16 14.55 14.50
N ASP A 26 -1.42 14.63 15.58
CA ASP A 26 -1.26 13.54 16.53
C ASP A 26 -2.58 13.32 17.30
N ASN A 27 -3.29 14.39 17.66
CA ASN A 27 -4.63 14.31 18.26
C ASN A 27 -5.65 13.65 17.31
N LEU A 28 -5.66 14.05 16.04
CA LEU A 28 -6.52 13.47 15.02
C LEU A 28 -6.20 11.97 14.82
N PHE A 29 -4.91 11.62 14.76
CA PHE A 29 -4.49 10.22 14.68
C PHE A 29 -5.06 9.41 15.86
N HIS A 30 -4.83 9.85 17.10
CA HIS A 30 -5.30 9.14 18.28
C HIS A 30 -6.83 9.02 18.37
N SER A 31 -7.57 10.01 17.84
CA SER A 31 -9.03 9.95 17.82
C SER A 31 -9.60 8.95 16.80
N MET A 32 -8.86 8.67 15.73
CA MET A 32 -9.30 7.82 14.62
C MET A 32 -8.61 6.47 14.59
N ALA A 33 -7.40 6.34 15.16
CA ALA A 33 -6.61 5.14 15.05
C ALA A 33 -7.26 3.94 15.74
N VAL A 34 -7.30 2.82 15.02
CA VAL A 34 -7.70 1.54 15.61
C VAL A 34 -6.67 1.14 16.65
N SER A 35 -7.12 0.75 17.85
CA SER A 35 -6.18 0.36 18.90
C SER A 35 -5.42 -0.92 18.55
N SER A 36 -4.22 -1.07 19.08
CA SER A 36 -3.39 -2.25 18.83
C SER A 36 -4.02 -3.55 19.32
N GLU A 37 -4.88 -3.49 20.36
CA GLU A 37 -5.63 -4.62 20.90
C GLU A 37 -6.68 -5.08 19.89
N VAL A 38 -7.46 -4.16 19.32
CA VAL A 38 -8.47 -4.44 18.28
C VAL A 38 -7.81 -5.01 17.04
N LEU A 39 -6.67 -4.44 16.60
CA LEU A 39 -5.92 -4.98 15.47
C LEU A 39 -5.42 -6.42 15.71
N LYS A 40 -4.91 -6.71 16.90
CA LYS A 40 -4.49 -8.06 17.29
C LYS A 40 -5.67 -9.04 17.32
N GLU A 41 -6.84 -8.58 17.78
CA GLU A 41 -8.06 -9.39 17.78
C GLU A 41 -8.55 -9.64 16.36
N ASN A 42 -8.74 -8.60 15.55
CA ASN A 42 -9.16 -8.70 14.14
C ASN A 42 -8.23 -9.62 13.34
N LYS A 43 -6.91 -9.57 13.62
CA LYS A 43 -5.94 -10.45 12.97
C LYS A 43 -6.19 -11.93 13.21
N LYS A 44 -6.80 -12.32 14.32
CA LYS A 44 -7.14 -13.73 14.61
C LYS A 44 -8.22 -14.26 13.66
N TYR A 45 -9.12 -13.36 13.22
CA TYR A 45 -10.22 -13.68 12.32
C TYR A 45 -9.88 -13.48 10.85
N PHE A 46 -8.77 -12.84 10.55
CA PHE A 46 -8.26 -12.73 9.18
C PHE A 46 -7.71 -14.08 8.75
N GLY A 47 -8.58 -14.88 8.14
CA GLY A 47 -8.29 -16.25 7.72
C GLY A 47 -7.17 -16.29 6.69
N ALA A 48 -6.10 -16.99 6.99
CA ALA A 48 -5.18 -17.43 5.95
C ALA A 48 -5.80 -18.66 5.30
N GLN A 49 -5.92 -18.66 3.97
CA GLN A 49 -6.43 -19.79 3.20
C GLN A 49 -5.30 -20.70 2.76
N CYS A 50 -5.59 -21.98 2.64
CA CYS A 50 -4.69 -22.93 2.03
C CYS A 50 -4.51 -22.59 0.53
N THR A 51 -3.29 -22.32 0.10
CA THR A 51 -2.98 -21.99 -1.30
C THR A 51 -3.43 -23.07 -2.30
N GLN A 52 -3.53 -24.34 -1.86
CA GLN A 52 -3.93 -25.45 -2.72
C GLN A 52 -5.44 -25.65 -2.80
N CYS A 53 -6.15 -25.63 -1.67
CA CYS A 53 -7.56 -26.03 -1.61
C CYS A 53 -8.51 -24.91 -1.15
N GLY A 54 -7.98 -23.70 -0.86
CA GLY A 54 -8.80 -22.58 -0.41
C GLY A 54 -9.32 -22.68 1.03
N THR A 55 -9.17 -23.81 1.70
CA THR A 55 -9.73 -24.01 3.05
C THR A 55 -9.13 -23.00 4.04
N GLU A 56 -9.99 -22.29 4.75
CA GLU A 56 -9.59 -21.42 5.86
C GLU A 56 -9.33 -22.23 7.12
N MET A 57 -8.22 -21.97 7.77
CA MET A 57 -7.86 -22.60 9.05
C MET A 57 -7.13 -21.62 9.96
N LYS A 58 -7.34 -21.79 11.28
CA LYS A 58 -6.64 -21.01 12.32
C LYS A 58 -5.14 -21.31 12.37
N LYS A 59 -4.71 -22.50 11.94
CA LYS A 59 -3.29 -22.89 11.87
C LYS A 59 -3.00 -23.49 10.51
N LEU A 60 -2.17 -22.79 9.74
CA LEU A 60 -1.67 -23.25 8.45
C LEU A 60 -0.17 -23.48 8.51
N LEU A 61 0.30 -24.46 7.75
CA LEU A 61 1.72 -24.72 7.52
C LEU A 61 2.24 -23.72 6.48
N LYS A 62 3.37 -23.09 6.77
CA LYS A 62 4.06 -22.23 5.81
C LYS A 62 5.04 -23.03 4.97
N CYS A 63 5.23 -22.63 3.71
CA CYS A 63 6.38 -23.11 2.96
C CYS A 63 7.68 -22.74 3.71
N ALA A 64 8.51 -23.74 4.00
CA ALA A 64 9.73 -23.54 4.79
C ALA A 64 10.73 -22.61 4.06
N LYS A 65 10.74 -22.60 2.72
CA LYS A 65 11.68 -21.84 1.90
C LYS A 65 11.22 -20.37 1.75
N CYS A 66 10.06 -20.12 1.15
CA CYS A 66 9.63 -18.75 0.85
C CYS A 66 8.79 -18.09 1.95
N LYS A 67 8.20 -18.87 2.88
CA LYS A 67 7.30 -18.40 3.96
C LYS A 67 6.08 -17.60 3.50
N SER A 68 5.83 -17.51 2.19
CA SER A 68 4.80 -16.65 1.57
C SER A 68 3.52 -17.39 1.23
N VAL A 69 3.54 -18.71 1.15
CA VAL A 69 2.38 -19.57 0.86
C VAL A 69 2.04 -20.45 2.06
N TRP A 70 0.76 -20.76 2.18
CA TRP A 70 0.20 -21.42 3.34
C TRP A 70 -0.56 -22.67 2.93
N TYR A 71 -0.52 -23.71 3.75
CA TYR A 71 -1.15 -24.99 3.46
C TYR A 71 -1.86 -25.54 4.70
N CYS A 72 -3.05 -26.12 4.51
CA CYS A 72 -3.77 -26.78 5.58
C CYS A 72 -3.06 -28.09 6.01
N SER A 73 -2.32 -28.72 5.08
CA SER A 73 -1.60 -29.97 5.33
C SER A 73 -0.36 -30.12 4.44
N LYS A 74 0.50 -31.08 4.76
CA LYS A 74 1.65 -31.46 3.94
C LYS A 74 1.23 -32.02 2.58
N GLU A 75 0.08 -32.66 2.50
CA GLU A 75 -0.51 -33.22 1.27
C GLU A 75 -0.87 -32.07 0.32
N CYS A 76 -1.50 -31.01 0.83
CA CYS A 76 -1.79 -29.81 0.05
C CYS A 76 -0.50 -29.12 -0.42
N GLN A 77 0.53 -29.06 0.42
CA GLN A 77 1.83 -28.54 0.01
C GLN A 77 2.45 -29.37 -1.12
N LYS A 78 2.41 -30.70 -1.01
CA LYS A 78 2.93 -31.59 -2.06
C LYS A 78 2.16 -31.44 -3.37
N LYS A 79 0.82 -31.37 -3.32
CA LYS A 79 -0.02 -31.16 -4.51
C LYS A 79 0.27 -29.84 -5.21
N ASN A 80 0.49 -28.78 -4.44
CA ASN A 80 0.79 -27.45 -4.99
C ASN A 80 2.25 -27.29 -5.44
N TRP A 81 3.14 -28.22 -5.09
CA TRP A 81 4.58 -28.04 -5.28
C TRP A 81 5.00 -27.84 -6.73
N SER A 82 4.40 -28.53 -7.68
CA SER A 82 4.70 -28.36 -9.12
C SER A 82 4.42 -26.94 -9.61
N THR A 83 3.34 -26.33 -9.12
CA THR A 83 2.94 -24.95 -9.45
C THR A 83 3.75 -23.92 -8.65
N HIS A 84 4.04 -24.22 -7.38
CA HIS A 84 4.73 -23.29 -6.49
C HIS A 84 6.25 -23.27 -6.69
N LYS A 85 6.86 -24.40 -7.03
CA LYS A 85 8.33 -24.55 -7.15
C LYS A 85 9.00 -23.48 -8.03
N PRO A 86 8.49 -23.14 -9.23
CA PRO A 86 9.11 -22.15 -10.11
C PRO A 86 9.17 -20.74 -9.47
N THR A 87 8.21 -20.40 -8.61
CA THR A 87 8.07 -19.10 -7.96
C THR A 87 8.55 -19.11 -6.51
N CYS A 88 9.03 -20.26 -6.02
CA CYS A 88 9.46 -20.44 -4.64
C CYS A 88 10.89 -19.91 -4.46
N HIS A 89 11.02 -18.67 -4.11
CA HIS A 89 12.30 -18.07 -3.74
C HIS A 89 12.39 -17.89 -2.22
N ALA A 90 13.59 -18.10 -1.64
CA ALA A 90 13.86 -17.72 -0.27
C ALA A 90 13.99 -16.19 -0.21
N ASP A 91 12.85 -15.53 -0.10
CA ASP A 91 12.79 -14.10 0.06
C ASP A 91 12.24 -13.79 1.46
N GLU A 92 13.10 -13.30 2.33
CA GLU A 92 12.70 -12.87 3.68
C GLU A 92 11.65 -11.74 3.63
N ARG A 93 11.61 -11.01 2.52
CA ARG A 93 10.73 -9.87 2.26
C ARG A 93 9.29 -10.26 2.04
N SER A 94 9.02 -11.33 1.30
CA SER A 94 7.63 -11.73 1.03
C SER A 94 6.88 -12.06 2.32
N SER A 95 7.58 -12.56 3.35
CA SER A 95 6.97 -12.77 4.67
C SER A 95 6.73 -11.46 5.42
N GLY A 96 7.58 -10.44 5.22
CA GLY A 96 7.43 -9.12 5.82
C GLY A 96 6.27 -8.35 5.20
N LEU A 97 6.24 -8.23 3.87
CA LEU A 97 5.17 -7.55 3.14
C LEU A 97 3.80 -8.16 3.41
N TYR A 98 3.70 -9.50 3.40
CA TYR A 98 2.47 -10.21 3.75
C TYR A 98 1.95 -9.84 5.15
N LYS A 99 2.86 -9.73 6.14
CA LYS A 99 2.47 -9.31 7.50
C LYS A 99 1.90 -7.89 7.50
N LEU A 100 2.55 -6.98 6.78
CA LEU A 100 2.13 -5.57 6.71
C LEU A 100 0.78 -5.44 6.01
N VAL A 101 0.59 -6.10 4.85
CA VAL A 101 -0.69 -6.12 4.14
C VAL A 101 -1.79 -6.72 5.00
N ARG A 102 -1.49 -7.80 5.74
CA ARG A 102 -2.44 -8.37 6.68
C ARG A 102 -2.82 -7.39 7.80
N MET A 103 -1.87 -6.66 8.37
CA MET A 103 -2.16 -5.63 9.38
C MET A 103 -2.95 -4.47 8.81
N PHE A 104 -2.63 -4.06 7.58
CA PHE A 104 -3.40 -3.08 6.83
C PHE A 104 -4.86 -3.55 6.64
N SER A 105 -5.06 -4.79 6.18
CA SER A 105 -6.39 -5.34 5.86
C SER A 105 -7.30 -5.53 7.07
N VAL A 106 -6.74 -5.69 8.27
CA VAL A 106 -7.53 -5.77 9.51
C VAL A 106 -7.81 -4.41 10.16
N ASN A 107 -7.23 -3.33 9.61
CA ASN A 107 -7.43 -1.98 10.08
C ASN A 107 -8.64 -1.36 9.37
N SER A 108 -9.75 -1.17 10.11
CA SER A 108 -11.00 -0.67 9.55
C SER A 108 -10.89 0.74 8.97
N VAL A 109 -10.05 1.61 9.55
CA VAL A 109 -9.83 2.98 9.06
C VAL A 109 -9.10 2.98 7.73
N LEU A 110 -7.99 2.25 7.62
CA LEU A 110 -7.23 2.14 6.38
C LEU A 110 -8.05 1.46 5.28
N MET A 111 -8.78 0.39 5.62
CA MET A 111 -9.68 -0.27 4.68
C MET A 111 -10.85 0.63 4.28
N GLY A 112 -11.34 1.49 5.17
CA GLY A 112 -12.34 2.50 4.85
C GLY A 112 -11.85 3.47 3.78
N TYR A 113 -10.67 4.04 3.96
CA TYR A 113 -10.05 4.91 2.94
C TYR A 113 -9.78 4.16 1.63
N LEU A 114 -9.26 2.94 1.71
CA LEU A 114 -9.03 2.12 0.52
C LEU A 114 -10.33 1.87 -0.25
N LYS A 115 -11.39 1.45 0.42
CA LYS A 115 -12.70 1.20 -0.20
C LYS A 115 -13.26 2.46 -0.86
N CYS A 116 -13.19 3.62 -0.19
CA CYS A 116 -13.59 4.88 -0.78
C CYS A 116 -12.78 5.21 -2.04
N GLY A 117 -11.45 5.02 -2.01
CA GLY A 117 -10.59 5.20 -3.19
C GLY A 117 -10.99 4.29 -4.34
N ILE A 118 -11.23 3.02 -4.07
CA ILE A 118 -11.64 2.03 -5.07
C ILE A 118 -12.99 2.40 -5.71
N VAL A 119 -13.93 2.95 -4.94
CA VAL A 119 -15.21 3.42 -5.48
C VAL A 119 -15.00 4.42 -6.61
N PHE A 120 -14.05 5.35 -6.45
CA PHE A 120 -13.75 6.34 -7.49
C PHE A 120 -12.92 5.74 -8.63
N GLU A 121 -11.82 5.08 -8.29
CA GLU A 121 -10.86 4.58 -9.29
C GLU A 121 -11.45 3.50 -10.19
N CYS A 122 -12.35 2.67 -9.66
CA CYS A 122 -13.02 1.62 -10.43
C CYS A 122 -14.39 2.05 -10.98
N GLY A 123 -14.81 3.31 -10.82
CA GLY A 123 -16.05 3.85 -11.39
C GLY A 123 -17.33 3.22 -10.85
N LEU A 124 -17.37 2.81 -9.58
CA LEU A 124 -18.55 2.14 -9.01
C LEU A 124 -19.77 3.06 -8.93
N LEU A 125 -19.56 4.38 -8.89
CA LEU A 125 -20.67 5.36 -8.89
C LEU A 125 -21.22 5.59 -10.30
N ASP A 126 -20.41 5.37 -11.34
CA ASP A 126 -20.79 5.64 -12.72
C ASP A 126 -21.46 4.43 -13.39
N ASN A 127 -21.14 3.22 -12.91
CA ASN A 127 -21.70 1.98 -13.44
C ASN A 127 -22.21 1.07 -12.30
N PRO A 128 -23.55 1.02 -12.08
CA PRO A 128 -24.15 0.24 -11.00
C PRO A 128 -24.03 -1.29 -11.16
N ARG A 129 -23.52 -1.78 -12.29
CA ARG A 129 -23.32 -3.22 -12.51
C ARG A 129 -21.98 -3.72 -11.95
N ILE A 130 -21.02 -2.80 -11.74
CA ILE A 130 -19.69 -3.15 -11.21
C ILE A 130 -19.82 -3.68 -9.80
N GLY A 131 -19.23 -4.85 -9.55
CA GLY A 131 -19.26 -5.54 -8.26
C GLY A 131 -20.49 -6.44 -8.05
N PHE A 132 -21.43 -6.47 -8.99
CA PHE A 132 -22.61 -7.35 -8.94
C PHE A 132 -22.51 -8.47 -10.00
N ASP A 133 -22.61 -8.13 -11.26
CA ASP A 133 -22.49 -9.03 -12.41
C ASP A 133 -21.22 -8.73 -13.25
N THR A 134 -20.64 -7.55 -13.08
CA THR A 134 -19.38 -7.15 -13.68
C THR A 134 -18.28 -7.15 -12.61
N PRO A 135 -17.31 -8.08 -12.67
CA PRO A 135 -16.23 -8.15 -11.69
C PRO A 135 -15.30 -6.93 -11.80
N PHE A 136 -14.74 -6.52 -10.66
CA PHE A 136 -13.65 -5.56 -10.64
C PHE A 136 -12.49 -6.02 -9.75
N LEU A 137 -11.31 -5.57 -10.11
CA LEU A 137 -10.09 -5.73 -9.31
C LEU A 137 -9.41 -4.36 -9.24
N ALA A 138 -9.07 -3.95 -8.04
CA ALA A 138 -8.22 -2.79 -7.80
C ALA A 138 -6.80 -3.27 -7.49
N ARG A 139 -5.82 -2.71 -8.18
CA ARG A 139 -4.41 -2.90 -7.85
C ARG A 139 -3.97 -1.81 -6.89
N VAL A 140 -3.35 -2.22 -5.79
CA VAL A 140 -2.80 -1.34 -4.76
C VAL A 140 -1.29 -1.50 -4.79
N GLU A 141 -0.61 -0.53 -5.40
CA GLU A 141 0.85 -0.49 -5.41
C GLU A 141 1.34 -0.03 -4.05
N ILE A 142 2.14 -0.86 -3.38
CA ILE A 142 2.67 -0.59 -2.05
C ILE A 142 4.19 -0.59 -2.04
N ALA A 143 4.77 0.23 -1.16
CA ALA A 143 6.20 0.31 -0.93
C ALA A 143 6.52 0.43 0.55
N ILE A 144 7.76 0.18 0.91
CA ILE A 144 8.32 0.54 2.21
C ILE A 144 9.15 1.80 2.01
N GLU A 145 8.78 2.86 2.72
CA GLU A 145 9.47 4.15 2.66
C GLU A 145 9.93 4.55 4.06
N PRO A 146 10.99 5.38 4.19
CA PRO A 146 11.46 5.82 5.49
C PRO A 146 10.34 6.41 6.36
N SER A 147 10.32 6.05 7.63
CA SER A 147 9.41 6.62 8.63
C SER A 147 9.70 8.09 8.89
N ASP A 148 10.93 8.52 8.63
CA ASP A 148 11.41 9.89 8.74
C ASP A 148 11.62 10.49 7.33
N VAL A 149 10.99 11.64 7.08
CA VAL A 149 11.10 12.37 5.81
C VAL A 149 12.53 12.85 5.54
N VAL A 150 13.30 13.17 6.58
CA VAL A 150 14.71 13.58 6.41
C VAL A 150 15.54 12.43 5.85
N LYS A 151 15.31 11.21 6.33
CA LYS A 151 15.96 10.01 5.77
C LYS A 151 15.51 9.73 4.33
N PHE A 152 14.23 9.99 3.99
CA PHE A 152 13.76 9.90 2.61
C PHE A 152 14.54 10.88 1.70
N VAL A 153 14.69 12.14 2.14
CA VAL A 153 15.46 13.15 1.39
C VAL A 153 16.92 12.73 1.22
N GLY A 154 17.54 12.27 2.28
CA GLY A 154 18.92 11.78 2.24
C GLY A 154 19.11 10.67 1.20
N LEU A 155 18.21 9.67 1.18
CA LEU A 155 18.23 8.63 0.14
C LEU A 155 18.01 9.21 -1.25
N TYR A 156 17.06 10.13 -1.41
CA TYR A 156 16.74 10.75 -2.70
C TYR A 156 17.90 11.55 -3.28
N VAL A 157 18.66 12.28 -2.44
CA VAL A 157 19.85 13.01 -2.88
C VAL A 157 21.13 12.17 -2.89
N ASN A 158 21.02 10.87 -2.63
CA ASN A 158 22.15 9.92 -2.51
C ASN A 158 23.19 10.35 -1.44
N ASP A 159 22.73 10.84 -0.30
CA ASP A 159 23.59 11.21 0.81
C ASP A 159 24.23 9.95 1.42
N PRO A 160 25.57 9.83 1.42
CA PRO A 160 26.27 8.68 1.97
C PRO A 160 26.17 8.58 3.50
N SER A 161 25.74 9.63 4.18
CA SER A 161 25.58 9.63 5.64
C SER A 161 24.30 8.93 6.12
N VAL A 162 23.38 8.57 5.21
CA VAL A 162 22.19 7.81 5.60
C VAL A 162 22.60 6.42 6.08
N GLU A 163 22.25 6.14 7.33
CA GLU A 163 22.59 4.90 8.03
C GLU A 163 22.21 3.65 7.21
N GLU A 164 22.99 2.58 7.37
CA GLU A 164 22.70 1.28 6.75
C GLU A 164 21.31 0.76 7.17
N LYS A 165 20.94 0.94 8.45
CA LYS A 165 19.61 0.57 8.96
C LYS A 165 18.66 1.76 8.96
N VAL A 166 17.66 1.70 8.10
CA VAL A 166 16.59 2.69 8.02
C VAL A 166 15.27 2.06 8.39
N GLU A 167 14.61 2.61 9.38
CA GLU A 167 13.24 2.24 9.72
C GLU A 167 12.29 2.78 8.66
N GLY A 168 11.50 1.89 8.09
CA GLY A 168 10.51 2.19 7.08
C GLY A 168 9.10 1.88 7.54
N MET A 169 8.13 2.35 6.77
CA MET A 169 6.72 2.07 6.96
C MET A 169 6.04 1.76 5.65
N LEU A 170 4.97 0.97 5.71
CA LEU A 170 4.13 0.68 4.54
C LEU A 170 3.51 1.97 4.01
N GLN A 171 3.56 2.16 2.71
CA GLN A 171 2.91 3.25 1.99
C GLN A 171 2.14 2.71 0.80
N ALA A 172 1.00 3.32 0.48
CA ALA A 172 0.23 3.08 -0.74
C ALA A 172 0.67 4.08 -1.82
N ASN A 173 1.35 3.61 -2.85
CA ASN A 173 1.86 4.48 -3.91
C ASN A 173 0.79 4.80 -4.95
N ALA A 174 -0.04 3.82 -5.31
CA ALA A 174 -1.14 4.01 -6.24
C ALA A 174 -2.30 3.05 -5.93
N ILE A 175 -3.51 3.44 -6.32
CA ILE A 175 -4.70 2.59 -6.35
C ILE A 175 -5.25 2.75 -7.77
N THR A 176 -5.31 1.67 -8.54
CA THR A 176 -5.71 1.71 -9.95
C THR A 176 -6.63 0.55 -10.30
N PRO A 177 -7.59 0.72 -11.23
CA PRO A 177 -8.37 -0.41 -11.73
C PRO A 177 -7.46 -1.37 -12.51
N TRP A 178 -7.74 -2.69 -12.42
CA TRP A 178 -7.00 -3.69 -13.15
C TRP A 178 -7.94 -4.75 -13.77
N PRO A 179 -7.76 -5.12 -15.04
CA PRO A 179 -6.82 -4.48 -15.97
C PRO A 179 -7.17 -3.00 -16.19
N SER A 180 -6.17 -2.22 -16.57
CA SER A 180 -6.42 -0.82 -16.92
C SER A 180 -7.48 -0.73 -18.01
N PRO A 181 -8.38 0.27 -18.01
CA PRO A 181 -9.37 0.44 -19.07
C PRO A 181 -8.79 0.45 -20.48
N SER A 182 -7.52 0.88 -20.63
CA SER A 182 -6.80 0.85 -21.90
C SER A 182 -6.39 -0.56 -22.37
N MET A 183 -6.29 -1.53 -21.45
CA MET A 183 -5.81 -2.88 -21.79
C MET A 183 -6.91 -3.81 -22.32
N GLN A 184 -8.18 -3.51 -22.08
CA GLN A 184 -9.35 -4.32 -22.49
C GLN A 184 -9.22 -5.84 -22.22
N ALA A 185 -8.34 -6.22 -21.29
CA ALA A 185 -8.08 -7.61 -20.97
C ALA A 185 -9.05 -8.10 -19.89
N PRO A 186 -9.65 -9.30 -20.03
CA PRO A 186 -10.48 -9.86 -18.98
C PRO A 186 -9.61 -10.25 -17.75
N LEU A 187 -10.26 -10.35 -16.59
CA LEU A 187 -9.61 -10.96 -15.43
C LEU A 187 -9.17 -12.39 -15.75
N THR A 188 -8.04 -12.81 -15.21
CA THR A 188 -7.59 -14.20 -15.35
C THR A 188 -8.64 -15.16 -14.78
N PRO A 189 -8.75 -16.39 -15.31
CA PRO A 189 -9.72 -17.38 -14.81
C PRO A 189 -9.64 -17.59 -13.29
N LYS A 190 -8.44 -17.58 -12.74
CA LYS A 190 -8.22 -17.70 -11.29
C LYS A 190 -8.86 -16.53 -10.52
N ARG A 191 -8.58 -15.27 -10.92
CA ARG A 191 -9.14 -14.07 -10.28
C ARG A 191 -10.66 -14.01 -10.44
N LEU A 192 -11.16 -14.37 -11.62
CA LEU A 192 -12.59 -14.42 -11.88
C LEU A 192 -13.29 -15.46 -10.97
N ASN A 193 -12.68 -16.62 -10.75
CA ASN A 193 -13.22 -17.63 -9.84
C ASN A 193 -13.22 -17.14 -8.40
N THR A 194 -12.11 -16.57 -7.92
CA THR A 194 -12.04 -15.97 -6.58
C THR A 194 -13.13 -14.90 -6.39
N TRP A 195 -13.34 -14.03 -7.39
CA TRP A 195 -14.41 -13.04 -7.31
C TRP A 195 -15.81 -13.67 -7.24
N ARG A 196 -16.09 -14.72 -8.03
CA ARG A 196 -17.37 -15.43 -8.00
C ARG A 196 -17.64 -16.09 -6.64
N GLU A 197 -16.62 -16.71 -6.07
CA GLU A 197 -16.70 -17.31 -4.74
C GLU A 197 -16.98 -16.26 -3.67
N ALA A 198 -16.26 -15.12 -3.69
CA ALA A 198 -16.48 -14.00 -2.80
C ALA A 198 -17.90 -13.42 -2.97
N ARG A 199 -18.37 -13.20 -4.21
CA ARG A 199 -19.72 -12.68 -4.48
C ARG A 199 -20.80 -13.63 -3.93
N ALA A 200 -20.64 -14.95 -4.16
CA ALA A 200 -21.57 -15.94 -3.67
C ALA A 200 -21.64 -15.97 -2.14
N TRP A 201 -20.47 -15.89 -1.49
CA TRP A 201 -20.37 -15.85 -0.03
C TRP A 201 -21.06 -14.59 0.54
N TYR A 202 -20.75 -13.40 0.03
CA TYR A 202 -21.37 -12.16 0.50
C TYR A 202 -22.89 -12.13 0.25
N ASN A 203 -23.37 -12.74 -0.86
CA ASN A 203 -24.79 -12.89 -1.10
C ASN A 203 -25.47 -13.74 -0.01
N ALA A 204 -24.85 -14.86 0.38
CA ALA A 204 -25.36 -15.75 1.42
C ALA A 204 -25.35 -15.11 2.81
N GLU A 205 -24.39 -14.21 3.08
CA GLU A 205 -24.29 -13.45 4.33
C GLU A 205 -25.24 -12.23 4.39
N GLY A 206 -26.09 -12.02 3.39
CA GLY A 206 -27.08 -10.93 3.39
C GLY A 206 -26.58 -9.61 2.76
N PHE A 207 -25.42 -9.59 2.12
CA PHE A 207 -24.84 -8.42 1.44
C PHE A 207 -25.07 -8.45 -0.09
N ALA A 208 -26.19 -9.03 -0.53
CA ALA A 208 -26.51 -9.14 -1.95
C ALA A 208 -26.62 -7.79 -2.67
N GLU A 209 -26.95 -6.73 -1.93
CA GLU A 209 -27.11 -5.38 -2.48
C GLU A 209 -25.84 -4.51 -2.39
N ASP A 210 -24.72 -5.07 -1.96
CA ASP A 210 -23.46 -4.37 -1.84
C ASP A 210 -22.47 -4.84 -2.92
N PRO A 211 -21.72 -3.96 -3.59
CA PRO A 211 -20.72 -4.36 -4.56
C PRO A 211 -19.60 -5.21 -3.92
N VAL A 212 -19.16 -6.23 -4.64
CA VAL A 212 -18.02 -7.08 -4.23
C VAL A 212 -16.95 -7.06 -5.32
N GLY A 213 -15.72 -6.89 -4.93
CA GLY A 213 -14.56 -6.91 -5.81
C GLY A 213 -13.33 -7.51 -5.15
N LEU A 214 -12.19 -7.31 -5.78
CA LEU A 214 -10.90 -7.76 -5.30
C LEU A 214 -9.93 -6.58 -5.19
N ALA A 215 -9.07 -6.58 -4.16
CA ALA A 215 -7.88 -5.73 -4.12
C ALA A 215 -6.62 -6.62 -4.20
N GLU A 216 -5.72 -6.28 -5.08
CA GLU A 216 -4.43 -6.96 -5.22
C GLU A 216 -3.33 -6.02 -4.76
N PHE A 217 -2.73 -6.32 -3.62
CA PHE A 217 -1.58 -5.58 -3.09
C PHE A 217 -0.30 -6.08 -3.75
N ILE A 218 0.46 -5.17 -4.34
CA ILE A 218 1.66 -5.47 -5.12
C ILE A 218 2.80 -4.60 -4.63
N GLY A 219 3.90 -5.23 -4.24
CA GLY A 219 5.15 -4.53 -3.98
C GLY A 219 5.88 -4.16 -5.29
N HIS A 220 6.76 -3.19 -5.25
CA HIS A 220 7.46 -2.60 -6.40
C HIS A 220 8.21 -3.57 -7.33
N ARG A 221 8.33 -4.85 -6.98
CA ARG A 221 9.02 -5.88 -7.78
C ARG A 221 8.09 -6.96 -8.34
N CYS A 222 6.81 -6.80 -8.12
CA CYS A 222 5.87 -7.82 -8.52
C CYS A 222 5.39 -7.56 -9.94
N THR A 223 5.65 -8.50 -10.84
CA THR A 223 4.84 -8.64 -12.05
C THR A 223 3.48 -9.20 -11.66
N ALA A 224 2.45 -8.92 -12.44
CA ALA A 224 1.06 -9.30 -12.18
C ALA A 224 0.82 -10.79 -11.82
N ASP A 225 1.78 -11.65 -12.16
CA ASP A 225 1.72 -13.10 -11.91
C ASP A 225 2.76 -13.58 -10.89
N SER A 226 3.44 -12.64 -10.19
CA SER A 226 4.45 -13.03 -9.22
C SER A 226 3.83 -13.54 -7.92
N ALA A 227 4.51 -14.49 -7.26
CA ALA A 227 4.12 -15.04 -5.96
C ALA A 227 4.09 -14.01 -4.81
N ASN A 228 4.41 -12.75 -5.11
CA ASN A 228 4.57 -11.66 -4.13
C ASN A 228 3.39 -10.69 -4.13
N SER A 229 2.28 -11.00 -4.82
CA SER A 229 1.02 -10.26 -4.69
C SER A 229 0.11 -10.92 -3.64
N MET A 230 -0.70 -10.11 -2.98
CA MET A 230 -1.73 -10.58 -2.06
C MET A 230 -3.09 -10.07 -2.51
N THR A 231 -3.99 -10.99 -2.85
CA THR A 231 -5.38 -10.65 -3.17
C THR A 231 -6.23 -10.70 -1.91
N VAL A 232 -7.03 -9.66 -1.72
CA VAL A 232 -8.00 -9.51 -0.63
C VAL A 232 -9.37 -9.30 -1.25
N GLU A 233 -10.37 -10.03 -0.77
CA GLU A 233 -11.76 -9.85 -1.16
C GLU A 233 -12.30 -8.56 -0.53
N LEU A 234 -13.05 -7.81 -1.30
CA LEU A 234 -13.59 -6.53 -0.89
C LEU A 234 -15.11 -6.53 -0.97
N HIS A 235 -15.71 -6.29 0.16
CA HIS A 235 -17.09 -5.89 0.28
C HIS A 235 -17.17 -4.36 0.42
N ILE A 236 -17.93 -3.70 -0.43
CA ILE A 236 -18.12 -2.24 -0.41
C ILE A 236 -19.52 -1.92 0.15
N PRO A 237 -19.65 -1.59 1.44
CA PRO A 237 -20.93 -1.26 2.03
C PRO A 237 -21.61 -0.06 1.37
N LYS A 238 -22.94 -0.02 1.33
CA LYS A 238 -23.73 1.15 0.87
C LYS A 238 -23.30 2.44 1.57
N THR A 239 -22.93 2.37 2.84
CA THR A 239 -22.41 3.53 3.59
C THR A 239 -21.13 4.07 2.99
N THR A 240 -20.24 3.21 2.49
CA THR A 240 -19.01 3.64 1.80
C THR A 240 -19.34 4.32 0.47
N LEU A 241 -20.31 3.81 -0.30
CA LEU A 241 -20.78 4.47 -1.52
C LEU A 241 -21.36 5.85 -1.21
N PHE A 242 -22.20 5.95 -0.17
CA PHE A 242 -22.78 7.23 0.26
C PHE A 242 -21.68 8.24 0.67
N VAL A 243 -20.72 7.82 1.49
CA VAL A 243 -19.60 8.66 1.90
C VAL A 243 -18.76 9.10 0.68
N ALA A 244 -18.51 8.20 -0.26
CA ALA A 244 -17.81 8.52 -1.50
C ALA A 244 -18.60 9.55 -2.34
N MET A 245 -19.92 9.41 -2.49
CA MET A 245 -20.78 10.37 -3.19
C MET A 245 -20.65 11.80 -2.65
N THR A 246 -20.52 11.96 -1.34
CA THR A 246 -20.33 13.28 -0.72
C THR A 246 -18.97 13.88 -0.97
N ARG A 247 -17.99 13.09 -1.44
CA ARG A 247 -16.55 13.45 -1.58
C ARG A 247 -15.90 14.01 -0.31
N ALA A 248 -16.61 13.94 0.82
CA ALA A 248 -16.15 14.46 2.11
C ALA A 248 -14.82 13.87 2.60
N PRO A 249 -14.53 12.55 2.41
CA PRO A 249 -13.29 11.98 2.92
C PRO A 249 -12.02 12.48 2.22
N PHE A 250 -12.15 13.12 1.04
CA PHE A 250 -11.00 13.60 0.25
C PHE A 250 -10.84 15.13 0.27
N THR A 251 -11.57 15.81 1.14
CA THR A 251 -11.39 17.24 1.40
C THR A 251 -10.73 17.41 2.77
N SER A 252 -9.73 18.25 2.86
CA SER A 252 -9.19 18.68 4.14
C SER A 252 -9.43 20.17 4.32
N VAL A 253 -9.74 20.55 5.55
CA VAL A 253 -9.83 21.96 5.95
C VAL A 253 -8.57 22.27 6.78
N SER A 254 -7.84 23.32 6.43
CA SER A 254 -6.73 23.74 7.24
C SER A 254 -7.24 24.17 8.63
N ALA A 255 -6.75 23.50 9.68
CA ALA A 255 -7.08 23.85 11.06
C ALA A 255 -6.68 25.31 11.42
N ILE A 256 -5.69 25.87 10.72
CA ILE A 256 -5.18 27.22 10.98
C ILE A 256 -5.98 28.28 10.22
N THR A 257 -6.32 28.01 8.97
CA THR A 257 -6.91 29.03 8.08
C THR A 257 -8.39 28.81 7.80
N GLY A 258 -8.95 27.68 8.16
CA GLY A 258 -10.32 27.29 7.80
C GLY A 258 -10.55 27.11 6.29
N ILE A 259 -9.49 27.20 5.47
CA ILE A 259 -9.58 27.09 4.02
C ILE A 259 -9.57 25.64 3.60
N GLN A 260 -10.59 25.25 2.84
CA GLN A 260 -10.66 23.92 2.25
C GLN A 260 -9.59 23.76 1.16
N THR A 261 -8.96 22.59 1.09
CA THR A 261 -7.96 22.31 0.05
C THR A 261 -8.58 22.46 -1.34
N LYS A 262 -7.92 23.19 -2.23
CA LYS A 262 -8.39 23.41 -3.62
C LYS A 262 -8.35 22.15 -4.48
N LYS A 263 -7.52 21.15 -4.10
CA LYS A 263 -7.44 19.86 -4.79
C LYS A 263 -7.93 18.77 -3.84
N PRO A 264 -8.82 17.87 -4.27
CA PRO A 264 -9.17 16.72 -3.48
C PRO A 264 -7.92 15.87 -3.26
N LEU A 265 -7.69 15.46 -2.00
CA LEU A 265 -6.63 14.52 -1.68
C LEU A 265 -7.04 13.13 -2.18
N SER A 266 -6.09 12.34 -2.67
CA SER A 266 -6.37 10.96 -3.04
C SER A 266 -6.53 10.07 -1.80
N ALA A 267 -7.25 8.95 -1.94
CA ALA A 267 -7.37 7.97 -0.87
C ALA A 267 -6.00 7.46 -0.40
N ALA A 268 -5.06 7.25 -1.33
CA ALA A 268 -3.68 6.87 -1.01
C ALA A 268 -2.98 7.92 -0.13
N SER A 269 -3.21 9.22 -0.38
CA SER A 269 -2.64 10.28 0.46
C SER A 269 -3.17 10.26 1.89
N PHE A 270 -4.47 9.97 2.10
CA PHE A 270 -5.04 9.80 3.44
C PHE A 270 -4.48 8.57 4.14
N ILE A 271 -4.42 7.43 3.45
CA ILE A 271 -3.82 6.20 3.95
C ILE A 271 -2.39 6.49 4.42
N ASN A 272 -1.59 7.12 3.57
CA ASN A 272 -0.19 7.41 3.85
C ASN A 272 -0.01 8.40 5.00
N SER A 273 -0.85 9.45 5.06
CA SER A 273 -0.83 10.42 6.16
C SER A 273 -1.19 9.78 7.49
N HIS A 274 -2.19 8.88 7.51
CA HIS A 274 -2.59 8.15 8.72
C HIS A 274 -1.47 7.22 9.19
N ILE A 275 -0.82 6.48 8.28
CA ILE A 275 0.31 5.60 8.61
C ILE A 275 1.52 6.41 9.11
N ARG A 276 1.84 7.56 8.49
CA ARG A 276 2.95 8.43 8.92
C ARG A 276 2.70 9.10 10.28
N ALA A 277 1.46 9.23 10.70
CA ALA A 277 1.13 9.76 12.02
C ALA A 277 1.40 8.76 13.15
N ASP A 278 1.50 7.46 12.83
CA ASP A 278 1.79 6.39 13.78
C ASP A 278 3.28 6.31 14.15
N LYS A 279 3.73 7.21 15.01
CA LYS A 279 5.13 7.24 15.45
C LYS A 279 5.53 6.07 16.36
N GLN A 280 4.56 5.44 17.01
CA GLN A 280 4.79 4.38 18.00
C GLN A 280 4.57 2.98 17.41
N ASN A 281 4.38 2.86 16.09
CA ASN A 281 4.06 1.60 15.41
C ASN A 281 2.84 0.87 16.02
N GLN A 282 1.84 1.62 16.49
CA GLN A 282 0.59 1.10 17.03
C GLN A 282 -0.17 0.25 16.00
N LEU A 283 -0.06 0.63 14.71
CA LEU A 283 -0.70 -0.06 13.60
C LEU A 283 0.08 -1.29 13.10
N PHE A 284 1.29 -1.52 13.62
CA PHE A 284 2.20 -2.60 13.19
C PHE A 284 2.54 -2.56 11.68
N LEU A 285 2.70 -1.36 11.12
CA LEU A 285 3.00 -1.14 9.71
C LEU A 285 4.43 -0.64 9.47
N GLN A 286 5.28 -0.65 10.49
CA GLN A 286 6.70 -0.32 10.38
C GLN A 286 7.54 -1.58 10.27
N THR A 287 8.66 -1.46 9.56
CA THR A 287 9.67 -2.52 9.35
C THR A 287 11.00 -1.90 8.96
N GLU A 288 12.09 -2.65 9.08
CA GLU A 288 13.39 -2.25 8.54
C GLU A 288 13.33 -2.27 7.00
N MET A 289 13.86 -1.22 6.36
CA MET A 289 13.95 -1.14 4.89
C MET A 289 15.03 -2.07 4.36
N THR A 290 14.76 -2.69 3.24
CA THR A 290 15.75 -3.45 2.49
C THR A 290 16.58 -2.50 1.60
N GLU A 291 17.76 -2.96 1.13
CA GLU A 291 18.55 -2.15 0.19
C GLU A 291 17.80 -1.86 -1.11
N GLU A 292 16.93 -2.77 -1.51
CA GLU A 292 16.13 -2.53 -2.71
C GLU A 292 15.01 -1.51 -2.49
N ASP A 293 14.43 -1.45 -1.29
CA ASP A 293 13.45 -0.39 -0.97
C ASP A 293 14.14 0.98 -1.01
N LYS A 294 15.35 1.07 -0.46
CA LYS A 294 16.18 2.29 -0.49
C LYS A 294 16.60 2.63 -1.93
N GLU A 295 16.94 1.63 -2.72
CA GLU A 295 17.40 1.81 -4.10
C GLU A 295 16.32 2.41 -5.01
N VAL A 296 15.06 2.10 -4.82
CA VAL A 296 13.96 2.77 -5.57
C VAL A 296 13.97 4.28 -5.33
N ILE A 297 14.22 4.71 -4.09
CA ILE A 297 14.27 6.14 -3.74
C ILE A 297 15.54 6.80 -4.33
N ARG A 298 16.69 6.14 -4.22
CA ARG A 298 17.94 6.63 -4.82
C ARG A 298 17.84 6.73 -6.34
N ALA A 299 17.26 5.72 -6.99
CA ALA A 299 17.03 5.70 -8.43
C ALA A 299 16.09 6.83 -8.89
N ALA A 300 15.07 7.17 -8.06
CA ALA A 300 14.21 8.31 -8.32
C ALA A 300 14.99 9.64 -8.26
N GLY A 301 15.92 9.77 -7.32
CA GLY A 301 16.82 10.94 -7.22
C GLY A 301 17.78 11.05 -8.41
N ARG A 302 18.23 9.92 -8.98
CA ARG A 302 19.04 9.87 -10.20
C ARG A 302 18.24 9.99 -11.50
N ASN A 303 16.92 10.19 -11.42
CA ASN A 303 16.01 10.26 -12.57
C ASN A 303 16.00 9.00 -13.46
N GLU A 304 16.22 7.82 -12.89
CA GLU A 304 16.10 6.57 -13.63
C GLU A 304 14.66 6.31 -14.10
N ASP A 305 14.48 5.72 -15.27
CA ASP A 305 13.17 5.40 -15.84
C ASP A 305 12.82 3.92 -15.62
N THR A 306 12.41 3.58 -14.40
CA THR A 306 11.83 2.27 -14.08
C THR A 306 10.38 2.43 -13.67
N PHE A 307 9.60 1.36 -13.77
CA PHE A 307 8.18 1.39 -13.37
C PHE A 307 8.00 1.87 -11.91
N SER A 308 8.80 1.34 -10.99
CA SER A 308 8.74 1.69 -9.56
C SER A 308 9.10 3.17 -9.31
N VAL A 309 10.08 3.69 -10.05
CA VAL A 309 10.46 5.10 -9.98
C VAL A 309 9.36 6.01 -10.50
N ARG A 310 8.71 5.64 -11.61
CA ARG A 310 7.58 6.42 -12.14
C ARG A 310 6.44 6.51 -11.14
N ILE A 311 6.03 5.38 -10.56
CA ILE A 311 4.97 5.33 -9.52
C ILE A 311 5.36 6.16 -8.29
N LEU A 312 6.62 6.10 -7.84
CA LEU A 312 7.10 6.92 -6.72
C LEU A 312 7.05 8.42 -7.07
N LYS A 313 7.48 8.81 -8.26
CA LYS A 313 7.45 10.21 -8.70
C LYS A 313 6.02 10.75 -8.81
N GLU A 314 5.08 9.99 -9.38
CA GLU A 314 3.65 10.35 -9.41
C GLU A 314 3.09 10.53 -8.00
N LYS A 315 3.50 9.69 -7.04
CA LYS A 315 3.15 9.87 -5.63
C LYS A 315 3.75 11.15 -5.07
N MET A 316 5.03 11.42 -5.32
CA MET A 316 5.71 12.62 -4.82
C MET A 316 5.06 13.91 -5.35
N GLU A 317 4.61 13.93 -6.60
CA GLU A 317 3.86 15.07 -7.18
C GLU A 317 2.49 15.26 -6.52
N ARG A 318 1.85 14.17 -6.13
CA ARG A 318 0.51 14.16 -5.52
C ARG A 318 0.52 14.56 -4.06
N GLU A 319 1.55 14.16 -3.29
CA GLU A 319 1.60 14.33 -1.85
C GLU A 319 2.41 15.56 -1.44
N GLN A 320 1.76 16.46 -0.69
CA GLN A 320 2.34 17.74 -0.29
C GLN A 320 3.64 17.59 0.53
N ILE A 321 3.84 16.48 1.22
CA ILE A 321 5.07 16.23 2.00
C ILE A 321 6.33 16.25 1.14
N TYR A 322 6.20 16.01 -0.17
CA TYR A 322 7.30 16.03 -1.14
C TYR A 322 7.37 17.29 -1.99
N ALA A 323 6.47 18.28 -1.78
CA ALA A 323 6.34 19.46 -2.65
C ALA A 323 7.64 20.28 -2.80
N GLY A 324 8.55 20.21 -1.82
CA GLY A 324 9.85 20.88 -1.88
C GLY A 324 10.89 20.22 -2.79
N PHE A 325 10.64 18.99 -3.26
CA PHE A 325 11.62 18.20 -4.02
C PHE A 325 11.29 18.07 -5.50
N CYS A 326 10.00 18.13 -5.86
CA CYS A 326 9.54 17.89 -7.23
C CYS A 326 9.82 19.06 -8.20
N ASN A 327 10.22 20.23 -7.72
CA ASN A 327 10.42 21.44 -8.51
C ASN A 327 11.91 21.76 -8.81
N ARG A 328 12.78 20.74 -8.82
CA ARG A 328 14.21 20.92 -9.15
C ARG A 328 14.63 20.12 -10.35
#